data_5f980f07a33afd8da399d4527ca0aabe
#
_entry.id   5f980f07a33afd8da399d4527ca0aabe
#
_cell.length_a   1.000
_cell.length_b   1.000
_cell.length_c   1.000
_cell.angle_alpha   90.00
_cell.angle_beta   90.00
_cell.angle_gamma   90.00
#
_symmetry.space_group_name_H-M   'P 1'
#
loop_
_entity.id
_entity.type
_entity.pdbx_description
1 polymer ?
#
loop_
_entity_poly.entity_id
_entity_poly.type
_entity_poly.pdbx_seq_one_letter_code
_entity_poly.pdbx_strand_id
1 'polypeptide(L)'
;MICNYLESIRNNNELNTIAADKLVSTQKVYGVFGGYATKYWSKSSGYSIAQGESYKFSGSYSGIKLSFTYKNTVTTNIPANSARYSQLGIYADVTIKKYKRFYPNMHAPTYFYRKTINHSYLKVIYK
;
A
#
# COMPACT_ATOMS: atom_id res chain seq x y z
N MET A 1 -29.33 -3.06 19.82
CA MET A 1 -28.88 -2.48 19.30
C MET A 1 -28.30 -2.31 19.33
N ILE A 2 -28.55 -1.95 19.45
CA ILE A 2 -28.01 -1.40 19.06
C ILE A 2 -27.65 -1.18 19.50
N CYS A 3 -27.94 -0.67 19.60
CA CYS A 3 -27.42 -0.09 19.57
C CYS A 3 -26.99 -0.05 19.91
N ASN A 4 -27.16 0.00 20.09
CA ASN A 4 -26.58 0.53 19.93
C ASN A 4 -26.05 0.82 19.73
N TYR A 5 -26.35 0.95 19.82
CA TYR A 5 -25.92 1.66 19.23
C TYR A 5 -25.91 2.11 19.33
N LEU A 6 -26.25 2.45 19.41
CA LEU A 6 -26.22 3.23 19.17
C LEU A 6 -26.60 3.39 19.51
N GLU A 7 -26.94 3.81 19.71
CA GLU A 7 -27.18 4.35 19.63
C GLU A 7 -27.23 4.63 19.60
N SER A 8 -27.71 4.84 19.71
CA SER A 8 -27.77 5.52 19.30
C SER A 8 -27.72 5.85 19.16
N ILE A 9 -27.79 6.25 19.07
CA ILE A 9 -27.87 6.99 18.57
C ILE A 9 -27.96 7.45 18.60
N ARG A 10 -28.34 7.50 18.70
CA ARG A 10 -28.17 8.65 18.58
C ARG A 10 -28.96 9.67 17.99
N ASN A 11 -28.75 10.57 17.71
CA ASN A 11 -29.45 11.66 17.12
C ASN A 11 -29.88 11.37 15.70
N ASN A 12 -31.10 11.68 15.34
CA ASN A 12 -31.63 11.31 14.03
C ASN A 12 -30.93 12.02 12.88
N ASN A 13 -30.52 13.27 13.06
CA ASN A 13 -29.79 13.99 12.02
C ASN A 13 -28.43 13.37 11.75
N GLU A 14 -27.77 12.93 12.78
CA GLU A 14 -26.51 12.22 12.61
C GLU A 14 -26.68 10.92 11.87
N LEU A 15 -27.73 10.17 12.19
CA LEU A 15 -28.02 8.93 11.50
C LEU A 15 -28.29 9.14 10.01
N ASN A 16 -28.92 10.26 9.66
CA ASN A 16 -29.21 10.57 8.26
C ASN A 16 -27.96 10.94 7.47
N THR A 17 -26.91 11.42 8.15
CA THR A 17 -25.66 11.81 7.48
C THR A 17 -24.57 10.75 7.57
N ILE A 18 -24.71 9.78 8.47
CA ILE A 18 -23.72 8.70 8.63
C ILE A 18 -23.85 7.72 7.47
N ALA A 19 -22.72 7.44 6.85
CA ALA A 19 -22.63 6.43 5.82
C ALA A 19 -22.44 5.05 6.45
N ALA A 20 -23.08 4.04 5.87
CA ALA A 20 -22.87 2.65 6.25
C ALA A 20 -21.87 2.01 5.30
N ASP A 21 -20.83 1.43 5.84
CA ASP A 21 -19.77 0.78 5.08
C ASP A 21 -19.91 -0.74 5.20
N LYS A 22 -19.78 -1.42 4.07
CA LYS A 22 -19.83 -2.87 4.03
C LYS A 22 -18.65 -3.41 3.23
N LEU A 23 -17.93 -4.36 3.81
CA LEU A 23 -16.81 -5.00 3.13
C LEU A 23 -17.34 -5.86 1.98
N VAL A 24 -16.84 -5.62 0.78
CA VAL A 24 -17.20 -6.38 -0.42
C VAL A 24 -16.19 -7.48 -0.69
N SER A 25 -14.91 -7.15 -0.62
CA SER A 25 -13.86 -8.12 -0.92
C SER A 25 -12.55 -7.74 -0.22
N THR A 26 -11.71 -8.74 -0.03
CA THR A 26 -10.36 -8.58 0.49
C THR A 26 -9.43 -9.28 -0.49
N GLN A 27 -8.38 -8.60 -0.90
CA GLN A 27 -7.39 -9.16 -1.81
C GLN A 27 -6.00 -8.91 -1.27
N LYS A 28 -5.19 -9.95 -1.25
CA LYS A 28 -3.77 -9.86 -0.90
C LYS A 28 -2.95 -9.89 -2.18
N VAL A 29 -2.07 -8.92 -2.34
CA VAL A 29 -1.22 -8.78 -3.51
C VAL A 29 0.23 -8.78 -3.05
N TYR A 30 1.04 -9.61 -3.68
CA TYR A 30 2.44 -9.78 -3.30
C TYR A 30 3.35 -9.22 -4.39
N GLY A 31 4.43 -8.57 -3.94
CA GLY A 31 5.48 -8.14 -4.85
C GLY A 31 5.10 -6.99 -5.78
N VAL A 32 4.33 -6.03 -5.29
CA VAL A 32 4.01 -4.84 -6.09
C VAL A 32 5.25 -3.97 -6.20
N PHE A 33 5.65 -3.67 -7.43
CA PHE A 33 6.81 -2.83 -7.71
C PHE A 33 6.45 -1.36 -7.51
N GLY A 34 7.27 -0.64 -6.75
CA GLY A 34 7.01 0.75 -6.41
C GLY A 34 8.08 1.74 -6.85
N GLY A 35 8.97 1.35 -7.73
CA GLY A 35 10.01 2.23 -8.23
C GLY A 35 11.40 1.79 -7.82
N TYR A 36 12.40 2.55 -8.25
CA TYR A 36 13.78 2.23 -7.98
C TYR A 36 14.32 3.08 -6.82
N ALA A 37 15.11 2.44 -5.96
CA ALA A 37 15.86 3.12 -4.91
C ALA A 37 17.14 3.74 -5.46
N THR A 38 17.62 3.24 -6.59
CA THR A 38 18.82 3.76 -7.27
C THR A 38 18.42 4.53 -8.51
N LYS A 39 19.31 5.40 -8.99
CA LYS A 39 19.01 6.29 -10.13
C LYS A 39 19.44 5.71 -11.46
N TYR A 40 20.42 4.82 -11.47
CA TYR A 40 21.04 4.35 -12.71
C TYR A 40 21.22 2.86 -12.72
N TRP A 41 21.16 2.28 -13.90
CA TRP A 41 21.60 0.91 -14.12
C TRP A 41 23.12 0.87 -14.01
N SER A 42 23.64 -0.08 -13.25
CA SER A 42 25.08 -0.25 -13.08
C SER A 42 25.42 -1.72 -12.84
N LYS A 43 26.68 -2.06 -13.13
CA LYS A 43 27.20 -3.41 -12.85
C LYS A 43 27.74 -3.40 -11.41
N SER A 44 26.85 -3.44 -10.44
CA SER A 44 27.20 -3.41 -9.04
C SER A 44 27.35 -4.81 -8.47
N SER A 45 28.32 -4.99 -7.57
CA SER A 45 28.45 -6.25 -6.82
C SER A 45 27.55 -6.30 -5.60
N GLY A 46 26.89 -5.22 -5.28
CA GLY A 46 25.98 -5.15 -4.16
C GLY A 46 25.55 -3.73 -3.86
N TYR A 47 24.56 -3.62 -2.99
CA TYR A 47 24.01 -2.34 -2.56
C TYR A 47 24.07 -2.26 -1.04
N SER A 48 24.60 -1.15 -0.55
CA SER A 48 24.66 -0.87 0.89
C SER A 48 23.68 0.24 1.22
N ILE A 49 22.76 -0.05 2.12
CA ILE A 49 21.72 0.89 2.53
C ILE A 49 21.93 1.21 4.00
N ALA A 50 22.17 2.48 4.29
CA ALA A 50 22.40 2.93 5.65
C ALA A 50 21.09 2.94 6.45
N GLN A 51 21.22 2.80 7.76
CA GLN A 51 20.11 2.99 8.67
C GLN A 51 19.58 4.43 8.53
N GLY A 52 18.27 4.56 8.45
CA GLY A 52 17.63 5.86 8.35
C GLY A 52 17.39 6.35 6.92
N GLU A 53 17.90 5.66 5.93
CA GLU A 53 17.60 5.98 4.54
C GLU A 53 16.14 5.70 4.22
N SER A 54 15.55 6.55 3.41
CA SER A 54 14.16 6.38 3.02
C SER A 54 13.99 6.57 1.53
N TYR A 55 13.02 5.86 0.97
CA TYR A 55 12.69 5.90 -0.44
C TYR A 55 11.19 5.98 -0.61
N LYS A 56 10.76 6.73 -1.61
CA LYS A 56 9.34 6.85 -1.89
C LYS A 56 8.87 5.67 -2.76
N PHE A 57 7.95 4.88 -2.21
CA PHE A 57 7.26 3.85 -2.96
C PHE A 57 6.08 4.48 -3.70
N SER A 58 5.98 4.21 -4.99
CA SER A 58 4.86 4.67 -5.81
C SER A 58 4.55 3.58 -6.82
N GLY A 59 3.54 2.79 -6.54
CA GLY A 59 3.11 1.69 -7.37
C GLY A 59 1.62 1.71 -7.59
N SER A 60 1.14 0.71 -8.34
CA SER A 60 -0.29 0.57 -8.56
C SER A 60 -0.65 -0.89 -8.80
N TYR A 61 -1.90 -1.23 -8.50
CA TYR A 61 -2.44 -2.54 -8.77
C TYR A 61 -3.88 -2.38 -9.23
N SER A 62 -4.19 -2.86 -10.44
CA SER A 62 -5.54 -2.77 -11.02
C SER A 62 -6.13 -1.36 -10.95
N GLY A 63 -5.32 -0.35 -11.23
CA GLY A 63 -5.75 1.05 -11.21
C GLY A 63 -5.78 1.67 -9.82
N ILE A 64 -5.51 0.92 -8.77
CA ILE A 64 -5.46 1.43 -7.40
C ILE A 64 -4.05 1.89 -7.10
N LYS A 65 -3.90 3.16 -6.78
CA LYS A 65 -2.59 3.75 -6.48
C LYS A 65 -2.15 3.40 -5.07
N LEU A 66 -0.89 2.99 -4.93
CA LEU A 66 -0.28 2.65 -3.67
C LEU A 66 0.93 3.55 -3.48
N SER A 67 0.97 4.25 -2.36
CA SER A 67 2.05 5.21 -2.10
C SER A 67 2.38 5.22 -0.62
N PHE A 68 3.66 5.12 -0.30
CA PHE A 68 4.15 5.25 1.07
C PHE A 68 5.65 5.53 1.02
N THR A 69 6.24 5.80 2.18
CA THR A 69 7.69 5.96 2.30
C THR A 69 8.28 4.70 2.92
N TYR A 70 9.16 4.05 2.17
CA TYR A 70 9.94 2.93 2.69
C TYR A 70 11.06 3.49 3.56
N LYS A 71 11.18 3.00 4.78
CA LYS A 71 12.22 3.41 5.71
C LYS A 71 13.12 2.24 6.05
N ASN A 72 14.42 2.42 5.84
CA ASN A 72 15.39 1.40 6.20
C ASN A 72 15.80 1.58 7.66
N THR A 73 15.43 0.63 8.50
CA THR A 73 15.62 0.74 9.94
C THR A 73 16.95 0.18 10.43
N VAL A 74 17.64 -0.60 9.61
CA VAL A 74 18.94 -1.18 9.94
C VAL A 74 19.86 -1.07 8.74
N THR A 75 21.18 -1.02 8.99
CA THR A 75 22.14 -1.07 7.89
C THR A 75 22.01 -2.42 7.18
N THR A 76 21.82 -2.38 5.87
CA THR A 76 21.53 -3.57 5.07
C THR A 76 22.47 -3.63 3.88
N ASN A 77 22.98 -4.84 3.59
CA ASN A 77 23.79 -5.09 2.41
C ASN A 77 23.09 -6.14 1.57
N ILE A 78 22.88 -5.81 0.29
CA ILE A 78 22.19 -6.70 -0.64
C ILE A 78 23.16 -7.04 -1.76
N PRO A 79 23.56 -8.31 -1.91
CA PRO A 79 24.50 -8.70 -2.95
C PRO A 79 23.86 -8.64 -4.33
N ALA A 80 24.68 -8.36 -5.34
CA ALA A 80 24.24 -8.33 -6.72
C ALA A 80 25.32 -8.94 -7.62
N ASN A 81 24.90 -9.37 -8.81
CA ASN A 81 25.81 -9.94 -9.81
C ASN A 81 26.45 -8.81 -10.63
N SER A 82 27.75 -8.59 -10.42
CA SER A 82 28.48 -7.52 -11.08
C SER A 82 28.68 -7.75 -12.59
N ALA A 83 28.36 -8.93 -13.11
CA ALA A 83 28.40 -9.20 -14.54
C ALA A 83 27.18 -8.65 -15.28
N ARG A 84 26.16 -8.19 -14.56
CA ARG A 84 24.91 -7.71 -15.12
C ARG A 84 24.60 -6.32 -14.63
N TYR A 85 23.92 -5.53 -15.49
CA TYR A 85 23.35 -4.26 -15.06
C TYR A 85 22.18 -4.50 -14.12
N SER A 86 22.15 -3.74 -13.05
CA SER A 86 21.10 -3.87 -12.04
C SER A 86 20.72 -2.52 -11.45
N GLN A 87 19.57 -2.50 -10.82
CA GLN A 87 19.11 -1.44 -9.92
C GLN A 87 18.44 -2.07 -8.73
N LEU A 88 18.30 -1.30 -7.67
CA LEU A 88 17.58 -1.74 -6.48
C LEU A 88 16.15 -1.26 -6.58
N GLY A 89 15.20 -2.17 -6.53
CA GLY A 89 13.79 -1.86 -6.61
C GLY A 89 13.13 -1.95 -5.25
N ILE A 90 12.02 -1.22 -5.09
CA ILE A 90 11.21 -1.21 -3.88
C ILE A 90 9.95 -2.01 -4.15
N TYR A 91 9.68 -2.99 -3.30
CA TYR A 91 8.52 -3.87 -3.43
C TYR A 91 7.69 -3.85 -2.17
N ALA A 92 6.42 -4.12 -2.30
CA ALA A 92 5.52 -4.23 -1.16
C ALA A 92 4.48 -5.32 -1.36
N ASP A 93 4.15 -5.96 -0.25
CA ASP A 93 3.00 -6.86 -0.16
C ASP A 93 1.88 -6.08 0.51
N VAL A 94 0.72 -6.06 -0.11
CA VAL A 94 -0.38 -5.21 0.33
C VAL A 94 -1.68 -6.00 0.46
N THR A 95 -2.55 -5.53 1.34
CA THR A 95 -3.93 -5.98 1.43
C THR A 95 -4.84 -4.85 0.97
N ILE A 96 -5.70 -5.15 0.01
CA ILE A 96 -6.66 -4.20 -0.54
C ILE A 96 -8.05 -4.67 -0.17
N LYS A 97 -8.78 -3.85 0.57
CA LYS A 97 -10.17 -4.11 0.94
C LYS A 97 -11.07 -3.16 0.19
N LYS A 98 -12.06 -3.72 -0.49
CA LYS A 98 -13.07 -2.95 -1.21
C LYS A 98 -14.31 -2.86 -0.35
N TYR A 99 -14.84 -1.64 -0.21
CA TYR A 99 -16.03 -1.36 0.57
C TYR A 99 -17.10 -0.73 -0.29
N LYS A 100 -18.36 -1.05 0.01
CA LYS A 100 -19.52 -0.29 -0.43
C LYS A 100 -19.86 0.72 0.65
N ARG A 101 -20.19 1.93 0.22
CA ARG A 101 -20.67 2.97 1.14
C ARG A 101 -22.06 3.41 0.72
N PHE A 102 -22.99 3.26 1.63
CA PHE A 102 -24.39 3.63 1.43
C PHE A 102 -24.67 4.94 2.16
N TYR A 103 -25.27 5.88 1.44
CA TYR A 103 -25.78 7.12 2.02
C TYR A 103 -27.30 7.07 1.98
N PRO A 104 -27.98 7.62 2.98
CA PRO A 104 -29.45 7.53 3.06
C PRO A 104 -30.18 8.08 1.83
N ASN A 105 -29.60 9.07 1.16
CA ASN A 105 -30.23 9.75 0.03
C ASN A 105 -29.72 9.31 -1.32
N MET A 106 -28.92 8.27 -1.38
CA MET A 106 -28.34 7.82 -2.65
C MET A 106 -29.05 6.56 -3.16
N HIS A 107 -29.27 6.52 -4.47
CA HIS A 107 -29.89 5.37 -5.13
C HIS A 107 -28.92 4.21 -5.29
N ALA A 108 -27.63 4.52 -5.44
CA ALA A 108 -26.61 3.52 -5.64
C ALA A 108 -25.46 3.73 -4.67
N PRO A 109 -24.81 2.65 -4.20
CA PRO A 109 -23.68 2.79 -3.30
C PRO A 109 -22.47 3.34 -4.06
N THR A 110 -21.59 3.98 -3.33
CA THR A 110 -20.25 4.30 -3.82
C THR A 110 -19.27 3.24 -3.33
N TYR A 111 -18.15 3.13 -4.03
CA TYR A 111 -17.12 2.16 -3.68
C TYR A 111 -15.83 2.88 -3.35
N PHE A 112 -15.11 2.34 -2.38
CA PHE A 112 -13.79 2.85 -2.05
C PHE A 112 -12.90 1.70 -1.58
N TYR A 113 -11.59 1.97 -1.55
CA TYR A 113 -10.60 0.97 -1.20
C TYR A 113 -9.80 1.41 0.02
N ARG A 114 -9.53 0.46 0.92
CA ARG A 114 -8.57 0.65 2.00
C ARG A 114 -7.37 -0.24 1.73
N LYS A 115 -6.20 0.36 1.84
CA LYS A 115 -4.94 -0.29 1.47
C LYS A 115 -4.06 -0.38 2.71
N THR A 116 -3.54 -1.57 2.98
CA THR A 116 -2.63 -1.82 4.09
C THR A 116 -1.35 -2.40 3.54
N ILE A 117 -0.23 -1.79 3.91
CA ILE A 117 1.08 -2.31 3.57
C ILE A 117 1.46 -3.34 4.62
N ASN A 118 1.51 -4.61 4.23
CA ASN A 118 1.81 -5.70 5.14
C ASN A 118 3.31 -5.89 5.30
N HIS A 119 4.06 -5.69 4.22
CA HIS A 119 5.50 -5.89 4.20
C HIS A 119 6.09 -5.09 3.04
N SER A 120 7.24 -4.49 3.26
CA SER A 120 7.97 -3.79 2.19
C SER A 120 9.43 -4.21 2.24
N TYR A 121 10.06 -4.29 1.07
CA TYR A 121 11.43 -4.77 0.97
C TYR A 121 12.10 -4.22 -0.27
N LEU A 122 13.42 -4.35 -0.30
CA LEU A 122 14.25 -3.98 -1.44
C LEU A 122 14.72 -5.26 -2.13
N LYS A 123 14.77 -5.22 -3.45
CA LYS A 123 15.18 -6.37 -4.25
C LYS A 123 15.97 -5.90 -5.46
N VAL A 124 17.04 -6.64 -5.80
CA VAL A 124 17.86 -6.32 -6.99
C VAL A 124 17.08 -6.71 -8.23
N ILE A 125 17.02 -5.78 -9.19
CA ILE A 125 16.39 -5.99 -10.49
C ILE A 125 17.50 -5.94 -11.54
N TYR A 126 17.56 -6.94 -12.38
CA TYR A 126 18.53 -7.02 -13.47
C TYR A 126 17.89 -6.58 -14.78
N LYS A 127 18.71 -5.89 -15.57
CA LYS A 127 18.28 -5.42 -16.87
C LYS A 127 18.23 -6.54 -17.91
#